data_09a7b8495ea93a1a674fde6e84687897
#
_entry.id   09a7b8495ea93a1a674fde6e84687897
#
_cell.length_a   1.000
_cell.length_b   1.000
_cell.length_c   1.000
_cell.angle_alpha   90.00
_cell.angle_beta   90.00
_cell.angle_gamma   90.00
#
_symmetry.space_group_name_H-M   'P 1'
#
loop_
_entity.id
_entity.type
_entity.pdbx_description
1 polymer ?
#
loop_
_entity_poly.entity_id
_entity_poly.type
_entity_poly.pdbx_seq_one_letter_code
_entity_poly.pdbx_strand_id
1 'polypeptide(L)'
;MDRLPWLFIIHGVLMTSWYVLLVVQSALVNTKNIKLHMRLGWGLAVIALFAVISALPVMMGFAPRLLAEGFLNLNNPDRVWFQNVQWTNDIFALITFSVLVCIGFIYRQNKALHRTMMLFASMAFTGPATARFLEWLAPAFIIQGTVIIYLFFPLVVLIHDWIASKNFPKYPFYALLVLLALMFLTFFLPSTEFWTQVFLKHLHS
;
A
#
# COMPACT_ATOMS: atom_id res chain seq x y z
N MET A 1 -18.18 -14.56 -17.50
CA MET A 1 -17.08 -13.89 -16.77
C MET A 1 -16.42 -12.92 -17.73
N ASP A 2 -16.71 -11.65 -17.59
CA ASP A 2 -16.06 -10.63 -18.42
C ASP A 2 -14.57 -10.59 -18.07
N ARG A 3 -13.74 -10.46 -19.14
CA ARG A 3 -12.28 -10.45 -18.96
C ARG A 3 -11.91 -9.27 -18.08
N LEU A 4 -11.01 -9.50 -17.11
CA LEU A 4 -10.41 -8.43 -16.32
C LEU A 4 -9.86 -7.35 -17.26
N PRO A 5 -10.17 -6.07 -17.04
CA PRO A 5 -9.59 -5.01 -17.86
C PRO A 5 -8.07 -5.09 -17.86
N TRP A 6 -7.45 -4.91 -19.03
CA TRP A 6 -5.99 -4.97 -19.20
C TRP A 6 -5.22 -4.13 -18.18
N LEU A 7 -5.82 -3.04 -17.74
CA LEU A 7 -5.23 -2.14 -16.76
C LEU A 7 -4.98 -2.80 -15.40
N PHE A 8 -5.92 -3.66 -14.94
CA PHE A 8 -5.75 -4.43 -13.70
C PHE A 8 -4.61 -5.44 -13.83
N ILE A 9 -4.47 -6.07 -15.00
CA ILE A 9 -3.39 -7.01 -15.27
C ILE A 9 -2.04 -6.28 -15.29
N ILE A 10 -1.95 -5.15 -16.00
CA ILE A 10 -0.72 -4.34 -16.06
C ILE A 10 -0.32 -3.88 -14.65
N HIS A 11 -1.28 -3.34 -13.88
CA HIS A 11 -1.02 -2.91 -12.51
C HIS A 11 -0.53 -4.08 -11.64
N GLY A 12 -1.15 -5.24 -11.71
CA GLY A 12 -0.75 -6.43 -10.98
C GLY A 12 0.67 -6.89 -11.33
N VAL A 13 1.04 -6.87 -12.61
CA VAL A 13 2.41 -7.19 -13.07
C VAL A 13 3.43 -6.19 -12.53
N LEU A 14 3.12 -4.88 -12.58
CA LEU A 14 3.99 -3.83 -12.04
C LEU A 14 4.20 -3.99 -10.54
N MET A 15 3.13 -4.25 -9.78
CA MET A 15 3.20 -4.46 -8.34
C MET A 15 3.98 -5.72 -7.98
N THR A 16 3.76 -6.83 -8.69
CA THR A 16 4.54 -8.07 -8.50
C THR A 16 6.01 -7.81 -8.78
N SER A 17 6.32 -7.11 -9.88
CA SER A 17 7.70 -6.74 -10.24
C SER A 17 8.36 -5.88 -9.17
N TRP A 18 7.62 -4.93 -8.57
CA TRP A 18 8.10 -4.13 -7.45
C TRP A 18 8.56 -5.00 -6.28
N TYR A 19 7.72 -5.94 -5.80
CA TYR A 19 8.07 -6.79 -4.66
C TYR A 19 9.23 -7.75 -4.98
N VAL A 20 9.23 -8.37 -6.16
CA VAL A 20 10.33 -9.24 -6.59
C VAL A 20 11.65 -8.47 -6.62
N LEU A 21 11.66 -7.28 -7.22
CA LEU A 21 12.87 -6.46 -7.28
C LEU A 21 13.29 -5.92 -5.92
N LEU A 22 12.36 -5.65 -5.00
CA LEU A 22 12.70 -5.27 -3.63
C LEU A 22 13.49 -6.39 -2.91
N VAL A 23 13.07 -7.65 -3.09
CA VAL A 23 13.80 -8.81 -2.55
C VAL A 23 15.18 -8.93 -3.19
N VAL A 24 15.27 -8.80 -4.51
CA VAL A 24 16.55 -8.81 -5.24
C VAL A 24 17.46 -7.68 -4.76
N GLN A 25 16.94 -6.46 -4.59
CA GLN A 25 17.70 -5.32 -4.07
C GLN A 25 18.26 -5.57 -2.67
N SER A 26 17.48 -6.21 -1.80
CA SER A 26 17.94 -6.57 -0.46
C SER A 26 19.06 -7.64 -0.51
N ALA A 27 18.93 -8.65 -1.38
CA ALA A 27 19.95 -9.66 -1.61
C ALA A 27 21.25 -9.08 -2.15
N LEU A 28 21.16 -8.11 -3.08
CA LEU A 28 22.35 -7.44 -3.65
C LEU A 28 23.13 -6.63 -2.61
N VAL A 29 22.44 -6.01 -1.66
CA VAL A 29 23.10 -5.33 -0.53
C VAL A 29 23.81 -6.34 0.37
N ASN A 30 23.16 -7.46 0.70
CA ASN A 30 23.74 -8.50 1.54
C ASN A 30 24.96 -9.17 0.90
N THR A 31 24.95 -9.35 -0.43
CA THR A 31 26.08 -9.89 -1.20
C THR A 31 27.13 -8.82 -1.57
N LYS A 32 26.97 -7.58 -1.08
CA LYS A 32 27.85 -6.43 -1.34
C LYS A 32 27.95 -6.04 -2.83
N ASN A 33 27.03 -6.47 -3.69
CA ASN A 33 26.97 -6.09 -5.09
C ASN A 33 26.29 -4.72 -5.30
N ILE A 34 26.93 -3.69 -4.75
CA ILE A 34 26.37 -2.32 -4.74
C ILE A 34 26.24 -1.73 -6.14
N LYS A 35 27.13 -2.09 -7.08
CA LYS A 35 27.03 -1.59 -8.47
C LYS A 35 25.73 -2.05 -9.13
N LEU A 36 25.37 -3.32 -8.98
CA LEU A 36 24.13 -3.85 -9.55
C LEU A 36 22.91 -3.32 -8.79
N HIS A 37 22.99 -3.22 -7.45
CA HIS A 37 21.96 -2.58 -6.64
C HIS A 37 21.60 -1.18 -7.15
N MET A 38 22.61 -0.33 -7.41
CA MET A 38 22.38 1.02 -7.92
C MET A 38 21.77 1.04 -9.33
N ARG A 39 22.24 0.16 -10.24
CA ARG A 39 21.68 0.07 -11.60
C ARG A 39 20.23 -0.38 -11.60
N LEU A 40 19.91 -1.47 -10.91
CA LEU A 40 18.55 -1.97 -10.78
C LEU A 40 17.66 -1.03 -9.98
N GLY A 41 18.22 -0.22 -9.07
CA GLY A 41 17.48 0.79 -8.32
C GLY A 41 16.82 1.83 -9.23
N TRP A 42 17.47 2.24 -10.33
CA TRP A 42 16.82 3.10 -11.33
C TRP A 42 15.68 2.40 -12.06
N GLY A 43 15.84 1.13 -12.42
CA GLY A 43 14.76 0.32 -12.99
C GLY A 43 13.56 0.21 -12.02
N LEU A 44 13.85 0.03 -10.72
CA LEU A 44 12.82 -0.01 -9.69
C LEU A 44 12.09 1.34 -9.55
N ALA A 45 12.79 2.48 -9.70
CA ALA A 45 12.16 3.80 -9.71
C ALA A 45 11.17 3.98 -10.87
N VAL A 46 11.55 3.48 -12.06
CA VAL A 46 10.66 3.48 -13.25
C VAL A 46 9.43 2.61 -13.01
N ILE A 47 9.62 1.42 -12.43
CA ILE A 47 8.49 0.54 -12.08
C ILE A 47 7.59 1.21 -11.03
N ALA A 48 8.15 1.86 -10.01
CA ALA A 48 7.37 2.60 -9.01
C ALA A 48 6.51 3.70 -9.66
N LEU A 49 7.08 4.46 -10.59
CA LEU A 49 6.36 5.50 -11.32
C LEU A 49 5.18 4.91 -12.10
N PHE A 50 5.39 3.85 -12.87
CA PHE A 50 4.31 3.21 -13.63
C PHE A 50 3.30 2.50 -12.72
N ALA A 51 3.72 1.96 -11.57
CA ALA A 51 2.82 1.40 -10.57
C ALA A 51 1.87 2.48 -10.02
N VAL A 52 2.39 3.68 -9.70
CA VAL A 52 1.59 4.83 -9.25
C VAL A 52 0.63 5.29 -10.35
N ILE A 53 1.12 5.46 -11.59
CA ILE A 53 0.28 5.89 -12.73
C ILE A 53 -0.84 4.88 -12.99
N SER A 54 -0.55 3.58 -12.96
CA SER A 54 -1.56 2.54 -13.19
C SER A 54 -2.50 2.34 -11.99
N ALA A 55 -2.07 2.66 -10.78
CA ALA A 55 -2.90 2.55 -9.58
C ALA A 55 -4.09 3.52 -9.59
N LEU A 56 -3.89 4.74 -10.12
CA LEU A 56 -4.94 5.78 -10.17
C LEU A 56 -6.23 5.28 -10.84
N PRO A 57 -6.21 4.86 -12.13
CA PRO A 57 -7.43 4.39 -12.79
C PRO A 57 -7.93 3.04 -12.22
N VAL A 58 -7.06 2.18 -11.68
CA VAL A 58 -7.49 0.95 -10.99
C VAL A 58 -8.27 1.29 -9.73
N MET A 59 -7.78 2.21 -8.91
CA MET A 59 -8.43 2.67 -7.69
C MET A 59 -9.76 3.37 -8.00
N MET A 60 -9.75 4.28 -8.99
CA MET A 60 -10.95 5.03 -9.38
C MET A 60 -12.01 4.14 -10.07
N GLY A 61 -11.62 3.09 -10.78
CA GLY A 61 -12.55 2.19 -11.48
C GLY A 61 -13.06 1.02 -10.65
N PHE A 62 -12.48 0.74 -9.48
CA PHE A 62 -12.79 -0.48 -8.73
C PHE A 62 -14.21 -0.47 -8.14
N ALA A 63 -14.55 0.53 -7.33
CA ALA A 63 -15.86 0.62 -6.67
C ALA A 63 -17.03 0.87 -7.65
N PRO A 64 -16.90 1.76 -8.68
CA PRO A 64 -17.91 1.88 -9.73
C PRO A 64 -18.16 0.58 -10.49
N ARG A 65 -17.11 -0.21 -10.74
CA ARG A 65 -17.24 -1.53 -11.37
C ARG A 65 -18.03 -2.51 -10.49
N LEU A 66 -17.73 -2.58 -9.19
CA LEU A 66 -18.49 -3.42 -8.26
C LEU A 66 -19.98 -3.04 -8.21
N LEU A 67 -20.30 -1.75 -8.32
CA LEU A 67 -21.67 -1.26 -8.42
C LEU A 67 -22.33 -1.73 -9.72
N ALA A 68 -21.66 -1.56 -10.86
CA ALA A 68 -22.16 -1.95 -12.18
C ALA A 68 -22.37 -3.47 -12.32
N GLU A 69 -21.51 -4.27 -11.71
CA GLU A 69 -21.60 -5.73 -11.72
C GLU A 69 -22.57 -6.28 -10.64
N GLY A 70 -23.20 -5.41 -9.82
CA GLY A 70 -24.16 -5.80 -8.79
C GLY A 70 -23.55 -6.37 -7.50
N PHE A 71 -22.22 -6.32 -7.36
CA PHE A 71 -21.55 -6.76 -6.14
C PHE A 71 -21.61 -5.73 -4.99
N LEU A 72 -21.76 -4.45 -5.34
CA LEU A 72 -22.00 -3.37 -4.36
C LEU A 72 -23.49 -2.98 -4.36
N ASN A 73 -24.16 -3.27 -3.25
CA ASN A 73 -25.56 -2.87 -3.04
C ASN A 73 -25.61 -1.61 -2.18
N LEU A 74 -26.08 -0.50 -2.75
CA LEU A 74 -26.18 0.80 -2.06
C LEU A 74 -27.24 0.81 -0.95
N ASN A 75 -28.17 -0.14 -0.94
CA ASN A 75 -29.17 -0.30 0.15
C ASN A 75 -28.60 -1.03 1.38
N ASN A 76 -27.34 -1.51 1.30
CA ASN A 76 -26.66 -2.13 2.42
C ASN A 76 -25.60 -1.16 2.98
N PRO A 77 -25.87 -0.45 4.09
CA PRO A 77 -24.98 0.56 4.62
C PRO A 77 -23.60 0.00 5.06
N ASP A 78 -23.57 -1.25 5.55
CA ASP A 78 -22.32 -1.88 5.98
C ASP A 78 -21.39 -2.15 4.78
N ARG A 79 -21.97 -2.57 3.64
CA ARG A 79 -21.22 -2.76 2.40
C ARG A 79 -20.73 -1.46 1.82
N VAL A 80 -21.55 -0.41 1.84
CA VAL A 80 -21.15 0.94 1.40
C VAL A 80 -20.03 1.46 2.28
N TRP A 81 -20.15 1.36 3.60
CA TRP A 81 -19.10 1.76 4.52
C TRP A 81 -17.80 1.00 4.28
N PHE A 82 -17.86 -0.32 4.14
CA PHE A 82 -16.71 -1.16 3.90
C PHE A 82 -15.98 -0.79 2.59
N GLN A 83 -16.70 -0.58 1.50
CA GLN A 83 -16.12 -0.17 0.22
C GLN A 83 -15.52 1.25 0.30
N ASN A 84 -16.13 2.15 1.06
CA ASN A 84 -15.60 3.47 1.34
C ASN A 84 -14.28 3.39 2.15
N VAL A 85 -14.19 2.50 3.14
CA VAL A 85 -12.94 2.21 3.87
C VAL A 85 -11.86 1.68 2.92
N GLN A 86 -12.18 0.74 2.03
CA GLN A 86 -11.22 0.23 1.05
C GLN A 86 -10.73 1.33 0.10
N TRP A 87 -11.63 2.14 -0.44
CA TRP A 87 -11.27 3.26 -1.33
C TRP A 87 -10.38 4.29 -0.62
N THR A 88 -10.70 4.64 0.61
CA THR A 88 -9.90 5.54 1.46
C THR A 88 -8.51 4.97 1.72
N ASN A 89 -8.43 3.67 2.02
CA ASN A 89 -7.17 2.97 2.21
C ASN A 89 -6.30 2.99 0.94
N ASP A 90 -6.90 2.78 -0.24
CA ASP A 90 -6.21 2.83 -1.52
C ASP A 90 -5.60 4.22 -1.78
N ILE A 91 -6.34 5.30 -1.49
CA ILE A 91 -5.86 6.69 -1.60
C ILE A 91 -4.64 6.90 -0.70
N PHE A 92 -4.75 6.54 0.59
CA PHE A 92 -3.65 6.72 1.53
C PHE A 92 -2.45 5.83 1.21
N ALA A 93 -2.68 4.60 0.76
CA ALA A 93 -1.61 3.71 0.33
C ALA A 93 -0.83 4.30 -0.85
N LEU A 94 -1.53 4.85 -1.84
CA LEU A 94 -0.92 5.47 -3.02
C LEU A 94 -0.10 6.71 -2.67
N ILE A 95 -0.65 7.60 -1.84
CA ILE A 95 0.05 8.81 -1.37
C ILE A 95 1.27 8.40 -0.55
N THR A 96 1.10 7.51 0.42
CA THR A 96 2.17 7.05 1.32
C THR A 96 3.29 6.39 0.53
N PHE A 97 2.98 5.47 -0.37
CA PHE A 97 3.96 4.84 -1.24
C PHE A 97 4.75 5.87 -2.03
N SER A 98 4.07 6.79 -2.71
CA SER A 98 4.70 7.82 -3.54
C SER A 98 5.65 8.70 -2.73
N VAL A 99 5.20 9.19 -1.58
CA VAL A 99 6.00 10.06 -0.70
C VAL A 99 7.21 9.31 -0.14
N LEU A 100 7.01 8.09 0.37
CA LEU A 100 8.10 7.33 0.98
C LEU A 100 9.14 6.88 -0.06
N VAL A 101 8.73 6.48 -1.27
CA VAL A 101 9.64 6.18 -2.37
C VAL A 101 10.45 7.41 -2.75
N CYS A 102 9.81 8.58 -2.91
CA CYS A 102 10.50 9.84 -3.20
C CYS A 102 11.53 10.19 -2.11
N ILE A 103 11.14 10.15 -0.82
CA ILE A 103 12.06 10.41 0.30
C ILE A 103 13.22 9.40 0.27
N GLY A 104 12.94 8.12 0.08
CA GLY A 104 13.96 7.08 0.02
C GLY A 104 14.96 7.30 -1.12
N PHE A 105 14.50 7.75 -2.29
CA PHE A 105 15.37 8.09 -3.43
C PHE A 105 16.19 9.35 -3.20
N ILE A 106 15.58 10.42 -2.71
CA ILE A 106 16.28 11.70 -2.44
C ILE A 106 17.37 11.50 -1.40
N TYR A 107 17.06 10.81 -0.31
CA TYR A 107 17.98 10.60 0.82
C TYR A 107 18.71 9.25 0.75
N ARG A 108 18.94 8.69 -0.45
CA ARG A 108 19.59 7.37 -0.63
C ARG A 108 21.01 7.26 -0.05
N GLN A 109 21.68 8.37 0.21
CA GLN A 109 22.97 8.38 0.89
C GLN A 109 22.88 8.06 2.38
N ASN A 110 21.74 8.36 3.01
CA ASN A 110 21.44 7.93 4.37
C ASN A 110 20.86 6.52 4.33
N LYS A 111 21.73 5.51 4.51
CA LYS A 111 21.37 4.09 4.38
C LYS A 111 20.21 3.67 5.27
N ALA A 112 20.15 4.15 6.53
CA ALA A 112 19.11 3.81 7.47
C ALA A 112 17.75 4.39 7.03
N LEU A 113 17.73 5.67 6.64
CA LEU A 113 16.52 6.34 6.16
C LEU A 113 16.04 5.70 4.85
N HIS A 114 16.93 5.52 3.86
CA HIS A 114 16.60 4.90 2.58
C HIS A 114 15.97 3.53 2.77
N ARG A 115 16.60 2.63 3.54
CA ARG A 115 16.08 1.29 3.82
C ARG A 115 14.70 1.36 4.45
N THR A 116 14.53 2.18 5.48
CA THR A 116 13.24 2.33 6.16
C THR A 116 12.16 2.83 5.21
N MET A 117 12.44 3.87 4.41
CA MET A 117 11.46 4.42 3.47
C MET A 117 11.04 3.40 2.41
N MET A 118 11.98 2.63 1.84
CA MET A 118 11.65 1.58 0.85
C MET A 118 10.81 0.45 1.45
N LEU A 119 11.14 -0.01 2.66
CA LEU A 119 10.36 -1.04 3.35
C LEU A 119 8.94 -0.55 3.68
N PHE A 120 8.83 0.64 4.29
CA PHE A 120 7.53 1.18 4.69
C PHE A 120 6.67 1.59 3.49
N ALA A 121 7.25 2.06 2.40
CA ALA A 121 6.54 2.26 1.14
C ALA A 121 5.90 0.95 0.65
N SER A 122 6.66 -0.14 0.66
CA SER A 122 6.14 -1.45 0.25
C SER A 122 5.02 -1.94 1.19
N MET A 123 5.14 -1.69 2.49
CA MET A 123 4.10 -2.03 3.48
C MET A 123 2.81 -1.23 3.27
N ALA A 124 2.89 0.02 2.81
CA ALA A 124 1.70 0.82 2.51
C ALA A 124 0.79 0.14 1.46
N PHE A 125 1.34 -0.51 0.45
CA PHE A 125 0.56 -1.24 -0.55
C PHE A 125 0.12 -2.65 -0.12
N THR A 126 0.63 -3.19 0.98
CA THR A 126 0.14 -4.51 1.46
C THR A 126 -1.29 -4.43 2.00
N GLY A 127 -1.71 -3.31 2.58
CA GLY A 127 -3.06 -3.13 3.10
C GLY A 127 -4.16 -3.41 2.06
N PRO A 128 -4.19 -2.67 0.93
CA PRO A 128 -5.14 -2.92 -0.15
C PRO A 128 -5.13 -4.35 -0.69
N ALA A 129 -3.95 -4.91 -0.90
CA ALA A 129 -3.79 -6.28 -1.42
C ALA A 129 -4.30 -7.32 -0.41
N THR A 130 -3.97 -7.14 0.88
CA THR A 130 -4.41 -8.05 1.96
C THR A 130 -5.92 -8.01 2.15
N ALA A 131 -6.54 -6.82 2.13
CA ALA A 131 -7.98 -6.70 2.27
C ALA A 131 -8.72 -7.48 1.17
N ARG A 132 -8.30 -7.33 -0.10
CA ARG A 132 -8.90 -8.06 -1.24
C ARG A 132 -8.64 -9.57 -1.18
N PHE A 133 -7.46 -9.98 -0.75
CA PHE A 133 -7.14 -11.39 -0.56
C PHE A 133 -7.98 -12.03 0.55
N LEU A 134 -8.14 -11.34 1.68
CA LEU A 134 -8.96 -11.81 2.79
C LEU A 134 -10.46 -11.77 2.47
N GLU A 135 -10.93 -10.84 1.65
CA GLU A 135 -12.32 -10.82 1.17
C GLU A 135 -12.67 -12.11 0.42
N TRP A 136 -11.72 -12.67 -0.32
CA TRP A 136 -11.88 -13.93 -1.01
C TRP A 136 -11.69 -15.15 -0.10
N LEU A 137 -10.66 -15.14 0.79
CA LEU A 137 -10.27 -16.30 1.58
C LEU A 137 -11.03 -16.43 2.90
N ALA A 138 -11.24 -15.32 3.60
CA ALA A 138 -11.77 -15.29 4.97
C ALA A 138 -12.59 -14.01 5.22
N PRO A 139 -13.75 -13.84 4.55
CA PRO A 139 -14.51 -12.59 4.57
C PRO A 139 -14.94 -12.14 5.97
N ALA A 140 -15.11 -13.06 6.93
CA ALA A 140 -15.45 -12.71 8.31
C ALA A 140 -14.31 -12.00 9.07
N PHE A 141 -13.07 -12.09 8.58
CA PHE A 141 -11.87 -11.59 9.27
C PHE A 141 -11.10 -10.52 8.46
N ILE A 142 -11.72 -9.90 7.46
CA ILE A 142 -11.03 -8.95 6.55
C ILE A 142 -10.37 -7.82 7.33
N ILE A 143 -11.12 -7.13 8.19
CA ILE A 143 -10.63 -5.97 8.94
C ILE A 143 -9.53 -6.40 9.91
N GLN A 144 -9.82 -7.40 10.74
CA GLN A 144 -8.87 -7.88 11.76
C GLN A 144 -7.58 -8.37 11.12
N GLY A 145 -7.69 -9.22 10.10
CA GLY A 145 -6.53 -9.77 9.40
C GLY A 145 -5.71 -8.72 8.67
N THR A 146 -6.37 -7.74 8.04
CA THR A 146 -5.68 -6.62 7.38
C THR A 146 -4.92 -5.78 8.40
N VAL A 147 -5.55 -5.41 9.52
CA VAL A 147 -4.91 -4.64 10.59
C VAL A 147 -3.72 -5.39 11.19
N ILE A 148 -3.87 -6.69 11.47
CA ILE A 148 -2.80 -7.52 12.02
C ILE A 148 -1.61 -7.56 11.06
N ILE A 149 -1.82 -7.85 9.78
CA ILE A 149 -0.73 -7.92 8.78
C ILE A 149 -0.09 -6.55 8.58
N TYR A 150 -0.90 -5.49 8.53
CA TYR A 150 -0.43 -4.12 8.31
C TYR A 150 0.45 -3.61 9.46
N LEU A 151 0.21 -4.07 10.70
CA LEU A 151 1.02 -3.71 11.87
C LEU A 151 2.19 -4.66 12.12
N PHE A 152 2.05 -5.93 11.76
CA PHE A 152 3.06 -6.95 12.04
C PHE A 152 4.43 -6.60 11.44
N PHE A 153 4.50 -6.32 10.15
CA PHE A 153 5.77 -6.06 9.48
C PHE A 153 6.48 -4.79 9.97
N PRO A 154 5.80 -3.62 10.13
CA PRO A 154 6.41 -2.43 10.73
C PRO A 154 6.96 -2.66 12.14
N LEU A 155 6.23 -3.42 12.98
CA LEU A 155 6.68 -3.76 14.33
C LEU A 155 7.92 -4.68 14.29
N VAL A 156 7.94 -5.66 13.40
CA VAL A 156 9.13 -6.52 13.21
C VAL A 156 10.35 -5.68 12.82
N VAL A 157 10.21 -4.74 11.89
CA VAL A 157 11.32 -3.84 11.49
C VAL A 157 11.77 -2.98 12.66
N LEU A 158 10.83 -2.40 13.43
CA LEU A 158 11.14 -1.57 14.59
C LEU A 158 11.91 -2.35 15.66
N ILE A 159 11.41 -3.54 16.03
CA ILE A 159 12.03 -4.39 17.05
C ILE A 159 13.40 -4.90 16.57
N HIS A 160 13.51 -5.36 15.33
CA HIS A 160 14.75 -5.82 14.74
C HIS A 160 15.83 -4.71 14.79
N ASP A 161 15.48 -3.49 14.37
CA ASP A 161 16.43 -2.38 14.34
C ASP A 161 16.84 -1.93 15.74
N TRP A 162 15.93 -2.00 16.71
CA TRP A 162 16.24 -1.70 18.09
C TRP A 162 17.24 -2.70 18.69
N ILE A 163 16.99 -3.99 18.49
CA ILE A 163 17.87 -5.06 18.97
C ILE A 163 19.25 -4.98 18.28
N ALA A 164 19.26 -4.79 16.94
CA ALA A 164 20.48 -4.80 16.16
C ALA A 164 21.39 -3.59 16.41
N SER A 165 20.82 -2.39 16.59
CA SER A 165 21.59 -1.16 16.77
C SER A 165 21.89 -0.83 18.23
N LYS A 166 21.14 -1.41 19.19
CA LYS A 166 21.12 -1.05 20.62
C LYS A 166 20.79 0.43 20.86
N ASN A 167 20.31 1.13 19.85
CA ASN A 167 19.91 2.53 19.90
C ASN A 167 18.45 2.67 19.45
N PHE A 168 17.80 3.76 19.85
CA PHE A 168 16.43 4.03 19.47
C PHE A 168 16.29 4.18 17.93
N PRO A 169 15.49 3.32 17.27
CA PRO A 169 15.35 3.29 15.82
C PRO A 169 14.38 4.36 15.32
N LYS A 170 14.81 5.63 15.35
CA LYS A 170 13.96 6.80 15.08
C LYS A 170 13.20 6.74 13.76
N TYR A 171 13.81 6.29 12.67
CA TYR A 171 13.16 6.27 11.36
C TYR A 171 12.00 5.25 11.28
N PRO A 172 12.19 3.96 11.66
CA PRO A 172 11.07 3.02 11.74
C PRO A 172 9.99 3.46 12.72
N PHE A 173 10.36 4.09 13.84
CA PHE A 173 9.41 4.60 14.83
C PHE A 173 8.50 5.70 14.25
N TYR A 174 9.08 6.73 13.62
CA TYR A 174 8.28 7.78 12.99
C TYR A 174 7.46 7.28 11.82
N ALA A 175 8.02 6.37 11.01
CA ALA A 175 7.27 5.76 9.92
C ALA A 175 6.07 4.94 10.44
N LEU A 176 6.23 4.20 11.54
CA LEU A 176 5.13 3.49 12.19
C LEU A 176 4.06 4.46 12.70
N LEU A 177 4.44 5.58 13.33
CA LEU A 177 3.46 6.59 13.80
C LEU A 177 2.64 7.14 12.61
N VAL A 178 3.28 7.43 11.48
CA VAL A 178 2.58 7.87 10.27
C VAL A 178 1.61 6.81 9.78
N LEU A 179 2.02 5.54 9.71
CA LEU A 179 1.13 4.45 9.30
C LEU A 179 -0.05 4.28 10.26
N LEU A 180 0.16 4.39 11.58
CA LEU A 180 -0.92 4.34 12.57
C LEU A 180 -1.92 5.49 12.41
N ALA A 181 -1.42 6.71 12.18
CA ALA A 181 -2.27 7.87 11.93
C ALA A 181 -3.11 7.70 10.66
N LEU A 182 -2.50 7.22 9.57
CA LEU A 182 -3.21 6.95 8.32
C LEU A 182 -4.22 5.81 8.46
N MET A 183 -3.88 4.77 9.21
CA MET A 183 -4.82 3.69 9.54
C MET A 183 -6.02 4.23 10.33
N PHE A 184 -5.80 5.07 11.32
CA PHE A 184 -6.91 5.72 12.05
C PHE A 184 -7.79 6.54 11.10
N LEU A 185 -7.20 7.35 10.23
CA LEU A 185 -7.94 8.15 9.25
C LEU A 185 -8.71 7.28 8.24
N THR A 186 -8.18 6.12 7.87
CA THR A 186 -8.83 5.15 6.96
C THR A 186 -10.17 4.66 7.51
N PHE A 187 -10.31 4.51 8.81
CA PHE A 187 -11.57 4.13 9.44
C PHE A 187 -12.42 5.33 9.86
N PHE A 188 -11.79 6.43 10.26
CA PHE A 188 -12.48 7.62 10.74
C PHE A 188 -13.20 8.38 9.62
N LEU A 189 -12.52 8.62 8.49
CA LEU A 189 -13.11 9.43 7.39
C LEU A 189 -14.39 8.81 6.83
N PRO A 190 -14.46 7.49 6.51
CA PRO A 190 -15.69 6.86 6.03
C PRO A 190 -16.87 6.90 7.02
N SER A 191 -16.59 7.19 8.29
CA SER A 191 -17.66 7.38 9.30
C SER A 191 -18.21 8.81 9.30
N THR A 192 -17.63 9.72 8.52
CA THR A 192 -18.11 11.11 8.37
C THR A 192 -19.08 11.23 7.18
N GLU A 193 -20.13 12.03 7.35
CA GLU A 193 -21.11 12.27 6.28
C GLU A 193 -20.45 12.91 5.05
N PHE A 194 -19.56 13.91 5.27
CA PHE A 194 -18.83 14.59 4.20
C PHE A 194 -18.09 13.60 3.31
N TRP A 195 -17.28 12.72 3.89
CA TRP A 195 -16.45 11.78 3.13
C TRP A 195 -17.30 10.71 2.42
N THR A 196 -18.37 10.27 3.05
CA THR A 196 -19.33 9.35 2.44
C THR A 196 -20.01 9.97 1.23
N GLN A 197 -20.37 11.25 1.26
CA GLN A 197 -20.90 11.95 0.09
C GLN A 197 -19.86 12.07 -1.04
N VAL A 198 -18.60 12.29 -0.73
CA VAL A 198 -17.51 12.29 -1.73
C VAL A 198 -17.39 10.92 -2.40
N PHE A 199 -17.42 9.84 -1.61
CA PHE A 199 -17.37 8.47 -2.13
C PHE A 199 -18.59 8.15 -3.01
N LEU A 200 -19.80 8.47 -2.55
CA LEU A 200 -21.03 8.23 -3.33
C LEU A 200 -21.04 9.00 -4.66
N LYS A 201 -20.56 10.25 -4.68
CA LYS A 201 -20.39 10.99 -5.94
C LYS A 201 -19.41 10.32 -6.88
N HIS A 202 -18.33 9.78 -6.33
CA HIS A 202 -17.33 9.04 -7.12
C HIS A 202 -17.93 7.78 -7.77
N LEU A 203 -18.87 7.09 -7.13
CA LEU A 203 -19.51 5.89 -7.70
C LEU A 203 -20.31 6.17 -8.99
N HIS A 204 -20.74 7.41 -9.18
CA HIS A 204 -21.58 7.84 -10.31
C HIS A 204 -20.81 8.70 -11.34
N SER A 205 -19.50 8.90 -11.15
CA SER A 205 -18.62 9.61 -12.09
C SER A 205 -18.00 8.68 -13.12
#